data_9004b6ba56cbe17ffb86edea8a069e70
#
_entry.id   9004b6ba56cbe17ffb86edea8a069e70
#
_cell.length_a   1.000
_cell.length_b   1.000
_cell.length_c   1.000
_cell.angle_alpha   90.00
_cell.angle_beta   90.00
_cell.angle_gamma   90.00
#
_symmetry.space_group_name_H-M   'P 1'
#
loop_
_entity.id
_entity.type
_entity.pdbx_description
1 polymer ?
#
loop_
_entity_poly.entity_id
_entity_poly.type
_entity_poly.pdbx_seq_one_letter_code
_entity_poly.pdbx_strand_id
1 'polypeptide(L)'
;MKISTKGRYALRILADIAEHGVEKNVPIREIAERQGFSDKYLEGIVSRLSSAGLVKSGRGKYGGYRLVKLPAEYNVYEILYAAEDSIALVSCLEDDVEPCPMFNDCLTAPLWQYLQDEFRHVMERLSLQDVMDHKFPT
;
A
#
# COMPACT_ATOMS: atom_id res chain seq x y z
N MET A 1 -2.82 11.47 12.62
CA MET A 1 -2.80 10.36 11.65
C MET A 1 -2.32 10.85 10.30
N LYS A 2 -1.35 10.21 9.73
CA LYS A 2 -0.85 10.54 8.38
C LYS A 2 -0.48 9.27 7.65
N ILE A 3 -0.87 9.18 6.40
CA ILE A 3 -0.29 8.19 5.50
C ILE A 3 1.10 8.70 5.11
N SER A 4 2.12 7.89 5.33
CA SER A 4 3.50 8.27 5.06
C SER A 4 3.79 8.33 3.57
N THR A 5 4.98 8.83 3.24
CA THR A 5 5.48 8.83 1.87
C THR A 5 5.56 7.39 1.31
N LYS A 6 5.88 6.41 2.15
CA LYS A 6 5.93 4.98 1.74
C LYS A 6 4.59 4.50 1.17
N GLY A 7 3.49 4.74 1.88
CA GLY A 7 2.15 4.34 1.42
C GLY A 7 1.71 5.07 0.16
N ARG A 8 1.92 6.39 0.14
CA ARG A 8 1.58 7.20 -1.04
C ARG A 8 2.37 6.77 -2.27
N TYR A 9 3.65 6.52 -2.11
CA TYR A 9 4.51 6.10 -3.22
C TYR A 9 4.23 4.65 -3.64
N ALA A 10 3.87 3.77 -2.71
CA ALA A 10 3.46 2.41 -3.06
C ALA A 10 2.29 2.40 -4.05
N LEU A 11 1.28 3.24 -3.81
CA LEU A 11 0.15 3.39 -4.74
C LEU A 11 0.62 3.89 -6.11
N ARG A 12 1.51 4.88 -6.15
CA ARG A 12 2.06 5.40 -7.42
C ARG A 12 2.89 4.36 -8.17
N ILE A 13 3.69 3.58 -7.44
CA ILE A 13 4.51 2.51 -8.02
C ILE A 13 3.62 1.43 -8.65
N LEU A 14 2.61 0.97 -7.93
CA LEU A 14 1.70 -0.06 -8.46
C LEU A 14 0.89 0.44 -9.65
N ALA A 15 0.44 1.68 -9.62
CA ALA A 15 -0.24 2.30 -10.76
C ALA A 15 0.69 2.40 -11.99
N ASP A 16 1.94 2.79 -11.78
CA ASP A 16 2.96 2.86 -12.83
C ASP A 16 3.20 1.49 -13.46
N ILE A 17 3.36 0.46 -12.65
CA ILE A 17 3.53 -0.92 -13.13
C ILE A 17 2.29 -1.38 -13.88
N ALA A 18 1.08 -1.03 -13.40
CA ALA A 18 -0.16 -1.38 -14.07
C ALA A 18 -0.25 -0.77 -15.48
N GLU A 19 0.17 0.48 -15.61
CA GLU A 19 0.12 1.18 -16.91
C GLU A 19 1.15 0.69 -17.92
N HIS A 20 2.35 0.30 -17.46
CA HIS A 20 3.49 0.02 -18.32
C HIS A 20 3.90 -1.45 -18.38
N GLY A 21 3.33 -2.29 -17.53
CA GLY A 21 3.71 -3.69 -17.35
C GLY A 21 2.70 -4.72 -17.84
N VAL A 22 1.86 -4.40 -18.81
CA VAL A 22 0.80 -5.33 -19.27
C VAL A 22 1.38 -6.63 -19.84
N GLU A 23 2.47 -6.55 -20.60
CA GLU A 23 3.10 -7.71 -21.24
C GLU A 23 4.59 -7.87 -20.89
N LYS A 24 5.12 -7.03 -20.02
CA LYS A 24 6.54 -7.04 -19.67
C LYS A 24 6.75 -6.62 -18.22
N ASN A 25 7.91 -6.99 -17.67
CA ASN A 25 8.34 -6.45 -16.39
C ASN A 25 8.74 -4.98 -16.56
N VAL A 26 8.48 -4.18 -15.53
CA VAL A 26 8.85 -2.76 -15.51
C VAL A 26 10.10 -2.59 -14.63
N PRO A 27 11.24 -2.16 -15.20
CA PRO A 27 12.45 -1.93 -14.41
C PRO A 27 12.26 -0.81 -13.39
N ILE A 28 12.88 -0.96 -12.23
CA ILE A 28 12.87 0.06 -11.17
C ILE A 28 13.32 1.42 -11.73
N ARG A 29 14.36 1.43 -12.55
CA ARG A 29 14.89 2.66 -13.12
C ARG A 29 13.85 3.44 -13.91
N GLU A 30 13.04 2.75 -14.70
CA GLU A 30 11.97 3.40 -15.47
C GLU A 30 10.90 3.99 -14.55
N ILE A 31 10.52 3.26 -13.49
CA ILE A 31 9.55 3.76 -12.50
C ILE A 31 10.12 5.00 -11.81
N ALA A 32 11.37 4.94 -11.39
CA ALA A 32 12.07 6.06 -10.73
C ALA A 32 12.09 7.32 -11.60
N GLU A 33 12.41 7.16 -12.87
CA GLU A 33 12.44 8.28 -13.83
C GLU A 33 11.05 8.90 -14.01
N ARG A 34 10.02 8.09 -14.21
CA ARG A 34 8.66 8.60 -14.41
C ARG A 34 8.08 9.24 -13.15
N GLN A 35 8.35 8.68 -11.98
CA GLN A 35 7.77 9.14 -10.71
C GLN A 35 8.63 10.17 -9.99
N GLY A 36 9.86 10.37 -10.41
CA GLY A 36 10.77 11.32 -9.76
C GLY A 36 11.30 10.83 -8.42
N PHE A 37 11.48 9.51 -8.25
CA PHE A 37 12.02 8.92 -7.03
C PHE A 37 13.51 8.55 -7.21
N SER A 38 14.25 8.49 -6.09
CA SER A 38 15.57 7.86 -6.14
C SER A 38 15.42 6.34 -6.25
N ASP A 39 16.34 5.70 -6.97
CA ASP A 39 16.32 4.24 -7.15
C ASP A 39 16.34 3.50 -5.81
N LYS A 40 17.18 3.95 -4.89
CA LYS A 40 17.37 3.33 -3.58
C LYS A 40 16.09 3.39 -2.72
N TYR A 41 15.42 4.54 -2.73
CA TYR A 41 14.17 4.70 -1.98
C TYR A 41 13.07 3.82 -2.56
N LEU A 42 12.98 3.80 -3.88
CA LEU A 42 12.03 2.97 -4.61
C LEU A 42 12.25 1.48 -4.35
N GLU A 43 13.51 1.02 -4.35
CA GLU A 43 13.85 -0.37 -4.04
C GLU A 43 13.33 -0.81 -2.67
N GLY A 44 13.44 0.04 -1.67
CA GLY A 44 12.93 -0.24 -0.33
C GLY A 44 11.42 -0.46 -0.31
N ILE A 45 10.67 0.37 -1.01
CA ILE A 45 9.21 0.25 -1.09
C ILE A 45 8.81 -1.00 -1.89
N VAL A 46 9.44 -1.22 -3.04
CA VAL A 46 9.17 -2.38 -3.90
C VAL A 46 9.49 -3.69 -3.17
N SER A 47 10.55 -3.70 -2.37
CA SER A 47 10.90 -4.85 -1.53
C SER A 47 9.76 -5.22 -0.57
N ARG A 48 9.15 -4.22 0.07
CA ARG A 48 7.98 -4.44 0.94
C ARG A 48 6.78 -4.98 0.17
N LEU A 49 6.51 -4.42 -1.00
CA LEU A 49 5.42 -4.88 -1.86
C LEU A 49 5.66 -6.32 -2.34
N SER A 50 6.89 -6.65 -2.68
CA SER A 50 7.29 -8.00 -3.10
C SER A 50 7.14 -9.00 -1.95
N SER A 51 7.59 -8.63 -0.75
CA SER A 51 7.45 -9.48 0.45
C SER A 51 5.99 -9.74 0.81
N ALA A 52 5.11 -8.79 0.52
CA ALA A 52 3.67 -8.95 0.74
C ALA A 52 2.97 -9.69 -0.41
N GLY A 53 3.71 -10.10 -1.46
CA GLY A 53 3.15 -10.81 -2.59
C GLY A 53 2.34 -9.94 -3.56
N LEU A 54 2.53 -8.62 -3.53
CA LEU A 54 1.78 -7.69 -4.37
C LEU A 54 2.44 -7.43 -5.72
N VAL A 55 3.75 -7.68 -5.84
CA VAL A 55 4.48 -7.62 -7.10
C VAL A 55 5.38 -8.84 -7.21
N LYS A 56 5.76 -9.17 -8.43
CA LYS A 56 6.65 -10.27 -8.76
C LYS A 56 7.82 -9.74 -9.59
N SER A 57 9.04 -10.14 -9.23
CA SER A 57 10.25 -9.76 -9.96
C SER A 57 10.53 -10.73 -11.10
N GLY A 58 11.08 -10.19 -12.19
CA GLY A 58 11.76 -10.95 -13.24
C GLY A 58 13.25 -10.71 -13.16
N ARG A 59 14.03 -11.59 -13.81
CA ARG A 59 15.51 -11.51 -13.83
C ARG A 59 16.05 -11.30 -15.24
N GLY A 60 17.30 -10.84 -15.32
CA GLY A 60 18.05 -10.71 -16.55
C GLY A 60 17.73 -9.46 -17.34
N LYS A 61 17.95 -9.51 -18.67
CA LYS A 61 17.79 -8.37 -19.59
C LYS A 61 16.40 -7.77 -19.57
N TYR A 62 15.38 -8.61 -19.32
CA TYR A 62 13.97 -8.20 -19.24
C TYR A 62 13.49 -8.18 -17.78
N GLY A 63 14.41 -7.90 -16.85
CA GLY A 63 14.12 -7.80 -15.44
C GLY A 63 13.25 -6.61 -15.08
N GLY A 64 12.80 -6.58 -13.86
CA GLY A 64 11.90 -5.57 -13.32
C GLY A 64 10.77 -6.21 -12.55
N TYR A 65 9.66 -5.49 -12.42
CA TYR A 65 8.53 -5.94 -11.62
C TYR A 65 7.23 -5.90 -12.42
N ARG A 66 6.32 -6.78 -12.04
CA ARG A 66 4.98 -6.83 -12.63
C ARG A 66 3.95 -7.10 -11.53
N LEU A 67 2.71 -6.75 -11.80
CA LEU A 67 1.59 -7.07 -10.94
C LEU A 67 1.35 -8.60 -10.93
N VAL A 68 0.79 -9.12 -9.84
CA VAL A 68 0.43 -10.54 -9.70
C VAL A 68 -1.05 -10.78 -9.98
N LYS A 69 -1.83 -9.72 -10.06
CA LYS A 69 -3.27 -9.77 -10.34
C LYS A 69 -3.70 -8.49 -11.06
N LEU A 70 -4.94 -8.40 -11.49
CA LEU A 70 -5.46 -7.22 -12.18
C LEU A 70 -5.58 -6.04 -11.20
N PRO A 71 -5.42 -4.79 -11.66
CA PRO A 71 -5.57 -3.61 -10.79
C PRO A 71 -6.89 -3.56 -10.02
N ALA A 72 -7.98 -4.07 -10.60
CA ALA A 72 -9.28 -4.13 -9.93
C ALA A 72 -9.32 -5.15 -8.78
N GLU A 73 -8.35 -6.06 -8.71
CA GLU A 73 -8.25 -7.09 -7.66
C GLU A 73 -7.40 -6.67 -6.47
N TYR A 74 -6.68 -5.53 -6.57
CA TYR A 74 -5.96 -4.93 -5.45
C TYR A 74 -6.88 -3.97 -4.71
N ASN A 75 -6.91 -4.03 -3.40
CA ASN A 75 -7.57 -2.99 -2.62
C ASN A 75 -6.55 -2.05 -1.98
N VAL A 76 -6.99 -0.83 -1.68
CA VAL A 76 -6.12 0.21 -1.11
C VAL A 76 -5.58 -0.20 0.26
N TYR A 77 -6.39 -0.90 1.06
CA TYR A 77 -5.98 -1.34 2.38
C TYR A 77 -4.74 -2.24 2.33
N GLU A 78 -4.76 -3.30 1.48
CA GLU A 78 -3.63 -4.23 1.41
C GLU A 78 -2.35 -3.56 0.93
N ILE A 79 -2.47 -2.57 0.05
CA ILE A 79 -1.30 -1.82 -0.46
C ILE A 79 -0.70 -0.97 0.67
N LEU A 80 -1.52 -0.21 1.37
CA LEU A 80 -1.06 0.64 2.47
C LEU A 80 -0.52 -0.19 3.63
N TYR A 81 -1.18 -1.30 3.96
CA TYR A 81 -0.73 -2.20 5.01
C TYR A 81 0.66 -2.78 4.72
N ALA A 82 0.92 -3.12 3.46
CA ALA A 82 2.23 -3.64 3.04
C ALA A 82 3.34 -2.58 3.12
N ALA A 83 3.02 -1.33 2.79
CA ALA A 83 4.01 -0.26 2.65
C ALA A 83 4.29 0.50 3.94
N GLU A 84 3.27 0.70 4.78
CA GLU A 84 3.37 1.47 6.02
C GLU A 84 3.91 0.62 7.17
N ASP A 85 4.57 1.27 8.12
CA ASP A 85 4.99 0.61 9.35
C ASP A 85 3.78 0.34 10.26
N SER A 86 2.82 1.26 10.25
CA SER A 86 1.53 1.12 10.93
C SER A 86 0.49 1.99 10.25
N ILE A 87 -0.72 1.47 10.14
CA ILE A 87 -1.89 2.24 9.67
C ILE A 87 -2.93 2.40 10.78
N ALA A 88 -2.54 2.13 12.01
CA ALA A 88 -3.41 2.33 13.17
C ALA A 88 -3.66 3.82 13.43
N LEU A 89 -4.87 4.16 13.84
CA LEU A 89 -5.24 5.53 14.20
C LEU A 89 -4.57 5.99 15.49
N VAL A 90 -4.41 5.07 16.42
CA VAL A 90 -3.82 5.31 17.74
C VAL A 90 -2.90 4.16 18.08
N SER A 91 -1.90 4.43 18.93
CA SER A 91 -0.87 3.44 19.27
C SER A 91 -1.42 2.18 19.93
N CYS A 92 -2.50 2.29 20.70
CA CYS A 92 -3.09 1.12 21.38
C CYS A 92 -3.81 0.15 20.43
N LEU A 93 -3.97 0.52 19.15
CA LEU A 93 -4.55 -0.33 18.12
C LEU A 93 -3.51 -0.81 17.09
N GLU A 94 -2.24 -0.54 17.30
CA GLU A 94 -1.17 -1.05 16.45
C GLU A 94 -1.03 -2.56 16.61
N ASP A 95 -0.63 -3.21 15.52
CA ASP A 95 -0.31 -4.63 15.52
C ASP A 95 0.98 -4.87 16.34
N ASP A 96 1.10 -6.05 16.92
CA ASP A 96 2.32 -6.50 17.61
C ASP A 96 2.81 -5.61 18.77
N VAL A 97 1.92 -4.80 19.35
CA VAL A 97 2.22 -4.04 20.57
C VAL A 97 1.49 -4.64 21.77
N GLU A 98 2.05 -4.45 22.96
CA GLU A 98 1.36 -4.86 24.18
C GLU A 98 0.07 -4.06 24.35
N PRO A 99 -1.04 -4.73 24.73
CA PRO A 99 -2.29 -4.02 24.98
C PRO A 99 -2.11 -2.94 26.07
N CYS A 100 -2.71 -1.78 25.83
CA CYS A 100 -2.75 -0.73 26.85
C CYS A 100 -3.43 -1.28 28.12
N PRO A 101 -2.83 -1.13 29.31
CA PRO A 101 -3.40 -1.61 30.55
C PRO A 101 -4.81 -1.06 30.84
N MET A 102 -5.12 0.11 30.30
CA MET A 102 -6.40 0.79 30.48
C MET A 102 -7.40 0.47 29.37
N PHE A 103 -7.05 -0.37 28.38
CA PHE A 103 -7.86 -0.57 27.19
C PHE A 103 -9.32 -0.98 27.51
N ASN A 104 -9.50 -1.93 28.43
CA ASN A 104 -10.82 -2.44 28.79
C ASN A 104 -11.68 -1.43 29.56
N ASP A 105 -11.04 -0.48 30.23
CA ASP A 105 -11.72 0.56 31.03
C ASP A 105 -11.66 1.94 30.37
N CYS A 106 -11.07 2.02 29.17
CA CYS A 106 -10.89 3.29 28.48
C CYS A 106 -12.18 3.72 27.78
N LEU A 107 -12.69 4.88 28.14
CA LEU A 107 -13.92 5.43 27.58
C LEU A 107 -13.82 5.73 26.10
N THR A 108 -12.62 6.01 25.58
CA THR A 108 -12.41 6.39 24.19
C THR A 108 -11.96 5.25 23.29
N ALA A 109 -11.52 4.13 23.84
CA ALA A 109 -11.06 2.99 23.03
C ALA A 109 -12.11 2.51 22.01
N PRO A 110 -13.41 2.38 22.37
CA PRO A 110 -14.43 1.97 21.40
C PRO A 110 -14.59 2.94 20.24
N LEU A 111 -14.39 4.24 20.47
CA LEU A 111 -14.44 5.24 19.39
C LEU A 111 -13.30 5.01 18.39
N TRP A 112 -12.09 4.82 18.88
CA TRP A 112 -10.93 4.63 18.00
C TRP A 112 -11.03 3.33 17.24
N GLN A 113 -11.51 2.28 17.88
CA GLN A 113 -11.76 1.01 17.21
C GLN A 113 -12.80 1.16 16.10
N TYR A 114 -13.92 1.83 16.37
CA TYR A 114 -14.95 2.09 15.37
C TYR A 114 -14.40 2.86 14.18
N LEU A 115 -13.69 3.95 14.43
CA LEU A 115 -13.11 4.77 13.36
C LEU A 115 -12.07 3.99 12.53
N GLN A 116 -11.24 3.19 13.19
CA GLN A 116 -10.26 2.36 12.49
C GLN A 116 -10.93 1.34 11.58
N ASP A 117 -11.98 0.68 12.07
CA ASP A 117 -12.75 -0.29 11.29
C ASP A 117 -13.43 0.37 10.09
N GLU A 118 -14.01 1.56 10.26
CA GLU A 118 -14.63 2.30 9.16
C GLU A 118 -13.59 2.71 8.11
N PHE A 119 -12.43 3.21 8.51
CA PHE A 119 -11.33 3.52 7.58
C PHE A 119 -10.90 2.29 6.81
N ARG A 120 -10.75 1.17 7.51
CA ARG A 120 -10.37 -0.10 6.89
C ARG A 120 -11.41 -0.51 5.84
N HIS A 121 -12.68 -0.49 6.19
CA HIS A 121 -13.77 -0.84 5.27
C HIS A 121 -13.78 0.04 4.03
N VAL A 122 -13.56 1.34 4.19
CA VAL A 122 -13.47 2.26 3.04
C VAL A 122 -12.30 1.86 2.14
N MET A 123 -11.12 1.65 2.73
CA MET A 123 -9.92 1.29 1.96
C MET A 123 -10.04 -0.08 1.27
N GLU A 124 -10.73 -1.04 1.91
CA GLU A 124 -10.96 -2.36 1.32
C GLU A 124 -11.92 -2.33 0.13
N ARG A 125 -12.84 -1.36 0.09
CA ARG A 125 -13.77 -1.19 -1.03
C ARG A 125 -13.20 -0.45 -2.22
N LEU A 126 -12.05 0.22 -2.05
CA LEU A 126 -11.40 0.96 -3.12
C LEU A 126 -10.33 0.09 -3.76
N SER A 127 -10.40 -0.07 -5.08
CA SER A 127 -9.39 -0.82 -5.82
C SER A 127 -8.29 0.10 -6.36
N LEU A 128 -7.15 -0.50 -6.72
CA LEU A 128 -6.11 0.22 -7.47
C LEU A 128 -6.67 0.77 -8.78
N GLN A 129 -7.57 0.03 -9.43
CA GLN A 129 -8.22 0.50 -10.65
C GLN A 129 -9.05 1.77 -10.40
N ASP A 130 -9.79 1.82 -9.28
CA ASP A 130 -10.55 3.01 -8.90
C ASP A 130 -9.64 4.22 -8.71
N VAL A 131 -8.46 4.01 -8.09
CA VAL A 131 -7.46 5.07 -7.93
C VAL A 131 -6.97 5.57 -9.28
N MET A 132 -6.62 4.65 -10.20
CA MET A 132 -6.15 5.00 -11.53
C MET A 132 -7.21 5.73 -12.36
N ASP A 133 -8.47 5.35 -12.22
CA ASP A 133 -9.60 5.92 -12.95
C ASP A 133 -10.23 7.14 -12.26
N HIS A 134 -9.75 7.51 -11.07
CA HIS A 134 -10.30 8.56 -10.23
C HIS A 134 -11.79 8.36 -9.91
N LYS A 135 -12.19 7.11 -9.69
CA LYS A 135 -13.57 6.73 -9.39
C LYS A 135 -13.76 6.48 -7.89
N PHE A 136 -14.26 7.47 -7.20
CA PHE A 136 -14.52 7.38 -5.78
C PHE A 136 -16.01 7.55 -5.49
N PRO A 137 -16.55 6.86 -4.45
CA PRO A 137 -17.94 7.06 -4.04
C PRO A 137 -18.20 8.52 -3.67
N THR A 138 -19.34 9.02 -4.05
CA THR A 138 -19.79 10.38 -3.70
C THR A 138 -20.62 10.37 -2.44
#